data_fe16d682e9eae14735140c34de82b38b
#
_entry.id   fe16d682e9eae14735140c34de82b38b
#
_cell.length_a   1.000
_cell.length_b   1.000
_cell.length_c   1.000
_cell.angle_alpha   90.00
_cell.angle_beta   90.00
_cell.angle_gamma   90.00
#
_symmetry.space_group_name_H-M   'P 1'
#
loop_
_entity.id
_entity.type
_entity.pdbx_description
1 polymer ?
#
loop_
_entity_poly.entity_id
_entity_poly.type
_entity_poly.pdbx_seq_one_letter_code
_entity_poly.pdbx_strand_id
1 'polypeptide(L)'
;MKKKEGEVKMSALGMIFGKITLASAIRTACPLIIAASGGCFCHSAGVFNFAYECFMLSGAFFSAYGAHISGSSLTGAVFASISGILLALIFGIFVFKLKANPMIVSIALNMGAWALTTLLLFSVFGQRGMVVSKTIVNYPKIHFSFLDRFPAVSYIINDNIWMVYFAYIMAL
;
A
#
# COMPACT_ATOMS: atom_id res chain seq x y z
N MET A 1 9.64 31.46 30.60
CA MET A 1 9.95 30.24 29.82
C MET A 1 8.81 29.23 29.82
N LYS A 2 8.22 28.83 30.95
CA LYS A 2 7.12 27.83 31.03
C LYS A 2 5.85 28.12 30.20
N LYS A 3 5.49 29.40 30.00
CA LYS A 3 4.29 29.77 29.19
C LYS A 3 4.47 29.51 27.70
N LYS A 4 5.68 29.75 27.14
CA LYS A 4 6.02 29.44 25.74
C LYS A 4 6.09 27.92 25.48
N GLU A 5 6.56 27.13 26.44
CA GLU A 5 6.56 25.66 26.31
C GLU A 5 5.13 25.06 26.30
N GLY A 6 4.21 25.66 27.07
CA GLY A 6 2.80 25.25 27.06
C GLY A 6 2.10 25.57 25.73
N GLU A 7 2.34 26.74 25.17
CA GLU A 7 1.78 27.12 23.86
C GLU A 7 2.34 26.29 22.71
N VAL A 8 3.65 25.97 22.74
CA VAL A 8 4.28 25.09 21.76
C VAL A 8 3.74 23.66 21.85
N LYS A 9 3.54 23.12 23.07
CA LYS A 9 2.94 21.79 23.27
C LYS A 9 1.49 21.74 22.81
N MET A 10 0.69 22.77 23.08
CA MET A 10 -0.71 22.83 22.68
C MET A 10 -0.85 23.00 21.16
N SER A 11 0.05 23.77 20.53
CA SER A 11 0.15 23.89 19.08
C SER A 11 0.60 22.56 18.42
N ALA A 12 1.59 21.87 19.01
CA ALA A 12 2.05 20.57 18.54
C ALA A 12 0.96 19.48 18.67
N LEU A 13 0.22 19.44 19.76
CA LEU A 13 -0.94 18.56 19.93
C LEU A 13 -2.04 18.86 18.90
N GLY A 14 -2.33 20.13 18.65
CA GLY A 14 -3.28 20.55 17.62
C GLY A 14 -2.84 20.16 16.20
N MET A 15 -1.54 20.15 15.92
CA MET A 15 -1.00 19.65 14.64
C MET A 15 -1.10 18.11 14.55
N ILE A 16 -0.80 17.39 15.63
CA ILE A 16 -0.84 15.92 15.65
C ILE A 16 -2.27 15.40 15.48
N PHE A 17 -3.24 16.03 16.14
CA PHE A 17 -4.67 15.72 16.01
C PHE A 17 -5.37 16.54 14.91
N GLY A 18 -4.61 17.25 14.09
CA GLY A 18 -5.12 18.02 12.98
C GLY A 18 -5.82 17.14 11.93
N LYS A 19 -6.84 17.70 11.26
CA LYS A 19 -7.59 17.01 10.18
C LYS A 19 -6.66 16.45 9.09
N ILE A 20 -5.56 17.14 8.78
CA ILE A 20 -4.56 16.73 7.79
C ILE A 20 -3.86 15.43 8.21
N THR A 21 -3.44 15.35 9.47
CA THR A 21 -2.74 14.17 10.01
C THR A 21 -3.66 12.96 10.04
N LEU A 22 -4.92 13.14 10.45
CA LEU A 22 -5.91 12.07 10.47
C LEU A 22 -6.20 11.55 9.06
N ALA A 23 -6.40 12.44 8.09
CA ALA A 23 -6.62 12.06 6.69
C ALA A 23 -5.40 11.32 6.11
N SER A 24 -4.17 11.79 6.42
CA SER A 24 -2.95 11.12 6.00
C SER A 24 -2.80 9.73 6.62
N ALA A 25 -3.10 9.59 7.91
CA ALA A 25 -3.05 8.32 8.62
C ALA A 25 -4.01 7.29 8.01
N ILE A 26 -5.24 7.68 7.70
CA ILE A 26 -6.23 6.82 7.06
C ILE A 26 -5.77 6.39 5.67
N ARG A 27 -5.22 7.31 4.86
CA ARG A 27 -4.68 6.98 3.53
C ARG A 27 -3.52 5.99 3.61
N THR A 28 -2.63 6.16 4.58
CA THR A 28 -1.49 5.26 4.79
C THR A 28 -1.92 3.89 5.33
N ALA A 29 -3.03 3.82 6.05
CA ALA A 29 -3.59 2.57 6.55
C ALA A 29 -4.23 1.71 5.45
N CYS A 30 -4.68 2.28 4.33
CA CYS A 30 -5.39 1.54 3.27
C CYS A 30 -4.65 0.31 2.74
N PRO A 31 -3.34 0.36 2.39
CA PRO A 31 -2.63 -0.83 1.95
C PRO A 31 -2.58 -1.92 3.03
N LEU A 32 -2.47 -1.52 4.30
CA LEU A 32 -2.45 -2.45 5.42
C LEU A 32 -3.80 -3.13 5.62
N ILE A 33 -4.90 -2.40 5.46
CA ILE A 33 -6.27 -2.93 5.53
C ILE A 33 -6.48 -4.00 4.43
N ILE A 34 -6.09 -3.70 3.20
CA ILE A 34 -6.20 -4.65 2.08
C ILE A 34 -5.33 -5.88 2.33
N ALA A 35 -4.10 -5.71 2.81
CA ALA A 35 -3.22 -6.82 3.13
C ALA A 35 -3.78 -7.68 4.29
N ALA A 36 -4.32 -7.05 5.32
CA ALA A 36 -4.92 -7.74 6.46
C ALA A 36 -6.16 -8.53 6.06
N SER A 37 -7.03 -7.99 5.21
CA SER A 37 -8.20 -8.72 4.69
C SER A 37 -7.78 -9.96 3.90
N GLY A 38 -6.77 -9.84 3.02
CA GLY A 38 -6.18 -11.00 2.35
C GLY A 38 -5.63 -12.04 3.32
N GLY A 39 -5.04 -11.59 4.43
CA GLY A 39 -4.57 -12.45 5.51
C GLY A 39 -5.66 -13.22 6.21
N CYS A 40 -6.79 -12.58 6.46
CA CYS A 40 -7.95 -13.26 7.05
C CYS A 40 -8.43 -14.41 6.17
N PHE A 41 -8.47 -14.25 4.84
CA PHE A 41 -8.82 -15.32 3.92
C PHE A 41 -7.80 -16.46 3.97
N CYS A 42 -6.51 -16.18 3.97
CA CYS A 42 -5.48 -17.22 4.11
C CYS A 42 -5.59 -17.96 5.44
N HIS A 43 -5.84 -17.24 6.53
CA HIS A 43 -6.02 -17.84 7.85
C HIS A 43 -7.26 -18.74 7.92
N SER A 44 -8.37 -18.31 7.34
CA SER A 44 -9.59 -19.11 7.24
C SER A 44 -9.40 -20.40 6.43
N ALA A 45 -8.46 -20.37 5.46
CA ALA A 45 -8.04 -21.56 4.70
C ALA A 45 -7.04 -22.44 5.45
N GLY A 46 -6.69 -22.12 6.69
CA GLY A 46 -5.72 -22.88 7.50
C GLY A 46 -4.25 -22.67 7.14
N VAL A 47 -3.94 -21.64 6.34
CA VAL A 47 -2.57 -21.31 5.90
C VAL A 47 -2.13 -20.00 6.48
N PHE A 48 -1.08 -20.04 7.31
CA PHE A 48 -0.46 -18.83 7.83
C PHE A 48 0.44 -18.20 6.77
N ASN A 49 -0.03 -17.11 6.18
CA ASN A 49 0.75 -16.34 5.21
C ASN A 49 1.30 -15.07 5.86
N PHE A 50 2.62 -14.95 5.95
CA PHE A 50 3.33 -13.75 6.42
C PHE A 50 4.04 -13.01 5.28
N ALA A 51 3.78 -13.36 4.03
CA ALA A 51 4.44 -12.76 2.86
C ALA A 51 3.86 -11.39 2.44
N TYR A 52 3.15 -10.68 3.33
CA TYR A 52 2.51 -9.39 2.99
C TYR A 52 3.48 -8.36 2.47
N GLU A 53 4.67 -8.28 3.06
CA GLU A 53 5.71 -7.35 2.65
C GLU A 53 6.18 -7.62 1.22
N CYS A 54 6.34 -8.89 0.86
CA CYS A 54 6.65 -9.33 -0.48
C CYS A 54 5.60 -8.84 -1.50
N PHE A 55 4.32 -9.05 -1.21
CA PHE A 55 3.24 -8.62 -2.08
C PHE A 55 3.16 -7.10 -2.21
N MET A 56 3.33 -6.36 -1.11
CA MET A 56 3.29 -4.91 -1.09
C MET A 56 4.47 -4.30 -1.87
N LEU A 57 5.70 -4.76 -1.62
CA LEU A 57 6.90 -4.27 -2.31
C LEU A 57 6.86 -4.56 -3.81
N SER A 58 6.55 -5.80 -4.18
CA SER A 58 6.47 -6.19 -5.58
C SER A 58 5.34 -5.46 -6.30
N GLY A 59 4.16 -5.35 -5.68
CA GLY A 59 3.03 -4.60 -6.21
C GLY A 59 3.36 -3.12 -6.43
N ALA A 60 4.03 -2.49 -5.47
CA ALA A 60 4.45 -1.10 -5.58
C ALA A 60 5.47 -0.90 -6.73
N PHE A 61 6.48 -1.78 -6.82
CA PHE A 61 7.47 -1.71 -7.89
C PHE A 61 6.85 -1.89 -9.28
N PHE A 62 6.08 -2.97 -9.47
CA PHE A 62 5.49 -3.26 -10.78
C PHE A 62 4.40 -2.26 -11.17
N SER A 63 3.68 -1.68 -10.20
CA SER A 63 2.77 -0.55 -10.46
C SER A 63 3.52 0.67 -10.96
N ALA A 64 4.61 1.06 -10.30
CA ALA A 64 5.43 2.19 -10.72
C ALA A 64 6.08 1.96 -12.11
N TYR A 65 6.56 0.75 -12.36
CA TYR A 65 7.15 0.34 -13.62
C TYR A 65 6.14 0.37 -14.78
N GLY A 66 4.95 -0.21 -14.56
CA GLY A 66 3.88 -0.20 -15.55
C GLY A 66 3.38 1.21 -15.87
N ALA A 67 3.23 2.06 -14.85
CA ALA A 67 2.86 3.46 -15.04
C ALA A 67 3.94 4.27 -15.76
N HIS A 68 5.24 3.95 -15.51
CA HIS A 68 6.36 4.62 -16.17
C HIS A 68 6.42 4.31 -17.68
N ILE A 69 6.21 3.04 -18.08
CA ILE A 69 6.27 2.65 -19.49
C ILE A 69 5.10 3.19 -20.30
N SER A 70 3.89 3.11 -19.74
CA SER A 70 2.67 3.41 -20.52
C SER A 70 2.09 4.80 -20.26
N GLY A 71 2.62 5.55 -19.28
CA GLY A 71 2.09 6.86 -18.92
C GLY A 71 0.66 6.81 -18.34
N SER A 72 0.15 5.61 -18.02
CA SER A 72 -1.20 5.42 -17.48
C SER A 72 -1.17 4.69 -16.14
N SER A 73 -1.90 5.20 -15.16
CA SER A 73 -2.00 4.56 -13.84
C SER A 73 -2.77 3.24 -13.86
N LEU A 74 -3.68 3.04 -14.84
CA LEU A 74 -4.41 1.78 -15.01
C LEU A 74 -3.50 0.62 -15.38
N THR A 75 -2.55 0.86 -16.29
CA THR A 75 -1.57 -0.18 -16.66
C THR A 75 -0.66 -0.52 -15.49
N GLY A 76 -0.32 0.46 -14.65
CA GLY A 76 0.38 0.20 -13.39
C GLY A 76 -0.39 -0.76 -12.48
N ALA A 77 -1.71 -0.58 -12.35
CA ALA A 77 -2.55 -1.48 -11.57
C ALA A 77 -2.58 -2.92 -12.15
N VAL A 78 -2.63 -3.05 -13.48
CA VAL A 78 -2.58 -4.36 -14.15
C VAL A 78 -1.25 -5.07 -13.89
N PHE A 79 -0.12 -4.36 -14.03
CA PHE A 79 1.20 -4.94 -13.74
C PHE A 79 1.34 -5.36 -12.27
N ALA A 80 0.84 -4.55 -11.33
CA ALA A 80 0.81 -4.91 -9.91
C ALA A 80 -0.02 -6.17 -9.65
N SER A 81 -1.18 -6.29 -10.30
CA SER A 81 -2.05 -7.46 -10.16
C SER A 81 -1.38 -8.73 -10.70
N ILE A 82 -0.73 -8.65 -11.86
CA ILE A 82 0.01 -9.77 -12.45
C ILE A 82 1.14 -10.22 -11.51
N SER A 83 1.90 -9.27 -10.95
CA SER A 83 2.99 -9.60 -10.02
C SER A 83 2.46 -10.28 -8.76
N GLY A 84 1.32 -9.82 -8.23
CA GLY A 84 0.66 -10.43 -7.08
C GLY A 84 0.22 -11.86 -7.36
N ILE A 85 -0.38 -12.12 -8.53
CA ILE A 85 -0.79 -13.47 -8.96
C ILE A 85 0.42 -14.40 -9.07
N LEU A 86 1.52 -13.94 -9.70
CA LEU A 86 2.75 -14.74 -9.83
C LEU A 86 3.33 -15.13 -8.47
N LEU A 87 3.40 -14.18 -7.54
CA LEU A 87 3.89 -14.44 -6.18
C LEU A 87 2.97 -15.38 -5.42
N ALA A 88 1.65 -15.23 -5.55
CA ALA A 88 0.69 -16.13 -4.95
C ALA A 88 0.82 -17.57 -5.49
N LEU A 89 1.05 -17.73 -6.80
CA LEU A 89 1.32 -19.03 -7.40
C LEU A 89 2.61 -19.66 -6.87
N ILE A 90 3.70 -18.87 -6.77
CA ILE A 90 4.97 -19.33 -6.21
C ILE A 90 4.75 -19.79 -4.76
N PHE A 91 4.13 -18.97 -3.93
CA PHE A 91 3.81 -19.31 -2.55
C PHE A 91 2.97 -20.59 -2.47
N GLY A 92 1.90 -20.68 -3.28
CA GLY A 92 1.02 -21.85 -3.32
C GLY A 92 1.75 -23.14 -3.74
N ILE A 93 2.63 -23.09 -4.74
CA ILE A 93 3.43 -24.26 -5.16
C ILE A 93 4.30 -24.75 -4.00
N PHE A 94 5.01 -23.85 -3.32
CA PHE A 94 5.86 -24.24 -2.20
C PHE A 94 5.05 -24.83 -1.04
N VAL A 95 3.94 -24.23 -0.68
CA VAL A 95 3.14 -24.66 0.48
C VAL A 95 2.34 -25.92 0.17
N PHE A 96 1.61 -25.97 -0.96
CA PHE A 96 0.68 -27.05 -1.25
C PHE A 96 1.34 -28.22 -1.98
N LYS A 97 2.19 -27.96 -2.96
CA LYS A 97 2.81 -29.02 -3.76
C LYS A 97 4.06 -29.58 -3.10
N LEU A 98 4.93 -28.72 -2.59
CA LEU A 98 6.17 -29.12 -1.92
C LEU A 98 6.00 -29.36 -0.41
N LYS A 99 4.79 -29.08 0.14
CA LYS A 99 4.46 -29.24 1.56
C LYS A 99 5.45 -28.53 2.51
N ALA A 100 6.02 -27.40 2.04
CA ALA A 100 6.94 -26.60 2.82
C ALA A 100 6.17 -25.84 3.92
N ASN A 101 6.87 -25.53 5.01
CA ASN A 101 6.28 -24.75 6.09
C ASN A 101 5.92 -23.34 5.59
N PRO A 102 4.64 -22.89 5.67
CA PRO A 102 4.19 -21.60 5.14
C PRO A 102 4.95 -20.41 5.73
N MET A 103 5.33 -20.49 7.02
CA MET A 103 6.06 -19.43 7.70
C MET A 103 7.46 -19.24 7.12
N ILE A 104 8.18 -20.34 6.87
CA ILE A 104 9.54 -20.29 6.29
C ILE A 104 9.47 -19.76 4.85
N VAL A 105 8.50 -20.23 4.06
CA VAL A 105 8.29 -19.76 2.68
C VAL A 105 7.98 -18.27 2.66
N SER A 106 7.14 -17.78 3.58
CA SER A 106 6.79 -16.36 3.69
C SER A 106 8.00 -15.49 3.96
N ILE A 107 8.84 -15.89 4.93
CA ILE A 107 10.05 -15.14 5.29
C ILE A 107 11.04 -15.12 4.11
N ALA A 108 11.24 -16.26 3.46
CA ALA A 108 12.12 -16.35 2.30
C ALA A 108 11.65 -15.46 1.14
N LEU A 109 10.33 -15.43 0.86
CA LEU A 109 9.74 -14.55 -0.15
C LEU A 109 9.88 -13.08 0.21
N ASN A 110 9.69 -12.69 1.48
CA ASN A 110 9.88 -11.31 1.91
C ASN A 110 11.32 -10.83 1.68
N MET A 111 12.30 -11.63 2.09
CA MET A 111 13.73 -11.33 1.88
C MET A 111 14.07 -11.28 0.38
N GLY A 112 13.59 -12.26 -0.38
CA GLY A 112 13.77 -12.32 -1.84
C GLY A 112 13.17 -11.12 -2.56
N ALA A 113 11.94 -10.73 -2.20
CA ALA A 113 11.27 -9.59 -2.81
C ALA A 113 12.01 -8.28 -2.48
N TRP A 114 12.48 -8.12 -1.24
CA TRP A 114 13.24 -6.94 -0.85
C TRP A 114 14.54 -6.80 -1.65
N ALA A 115 15.30 -7.88 -1.78
CA ALA A 115 16.52 -7.91 -2.57
C ALA A 115 16.24 -7.64 -4.05
N LEU A 116 15.25 -8.34 -4.62
CA LEU A 116 14.90 -8.26 -6.03
C LEU A 116 14.37 -6.86 -6.39
N THR A 117 13.45 -6.31 -5.62
CA THR A 117 12.89 -4.97 -5.87
C THR A 117 13.96 -3.89 -5.74
N THR A 118 14.91 -4.01 -4.80
CA THR A 118 16.03 -3.07 -4.66
C THR A 118 16.95 -3.11 -5.88
N LEU A 119 17.29 -4.30 -6.38
CA LEU A 119 18.09 -4.48 -7.59
C LEU A 119 17.38 -3.92 -8.83
N LEU A 120 16.10 -4.24 -9.00
CA LEU A 120 15.30 -3.76 -10.11
C LEU A 120 15.10 -2.24 -10.09
N LEU A 121 14.91 -1.64 -8.92
CA LEU A 121 14.85 -0.19 -8.73
C LEU A 121 16.12 0.49 -9.21
N PHE A 122 17.27 -0.04 -8.81
CA PHE A 122 18.55 0.49 -9.24
C PHE A 122 18.79 0.29 -10.75
N SER A 123 18.46 -0.88 -11.28
CA SER A 123 18.66 -1.22 -12.71
C SER A 123 17.76 -0.40 -13.64
N VAL A 124 16.49 -0.18 -13.26
CA VAL A 124 15.49 0.47 -14.12
C VAL A 124 15.49 1.99 -13.94
N PHE A 125 15.54 2.47 -12.70
CA PHE A 125 15.38 3.89 -12.37
C PHE A 125 16.69 4.58 -11.98
N GLY A 126 17.80 3.83 -11.81
CA GLY A 126 19.09 4.37 -11.38
C GLY A 126 19.08 4.93 -9.95
N GLN A 127 18.03 4.71 -9.19
CA GLN A 127 17.82 5.26 -7.85
C GLN A 127 17.68 4.15 -6.81
N ARG A 128 18.14 4.42 -5.59
CA ARG A 128 18.01 3.48 -4.46
C ARG A 128 16.94 4.00 -3.48
N GLY A 129 16.05 3.12 -3.09
CA GLY A 129 15.10 3.37 -2.01
C GLY A 129 13.77 3.97 -2.45
N MET A 130 13.73 5.13 -3.08
CA MET A 130 12.50 5.82 -3.45
C MET A 130 12.57 6.32 -4.89
N VAL A 131 11.54 6.04 -5.67
CA VAL A 131 11.43 6.58 -7.04
C VAL A 131 10.61 7.87 -7.00
N VAL A 132 11.27 8.98 -7.29
CA VAL A 132 10.63 10.26 -7.55
C VAL A 132 10.79 10.56 -9.03
N SER A 133 9.81 10.17 -9.83
CA SER A 133 9.81 10.48 -11.27
C SER A 133 8.60 11.33 -11.61
N LYS A 134 8.84 12.41 -12.36
CA LYS A 134 7.77 13.26 -12.89
C LYS A 134 6.88 12.53 -13.92
N THR A 135 7.36 11.40 -14.42
CA THR A 135 6.67 10.57 -15.43
C THR A 135 5.62 9.63 -14.81
N ILE A 136 5.65 9.43 -13.47
CA ILE A 136 4.67 8.58 -12.81
C ILE A 136 3.37 9.37 -12.67
N VAL A 137 2.37 8.97 -13.45
CA VAL A 137 1.03 9.55 -13.41
C VAL A 137 0.31 9.07 -12.16
N ASN A 138 -0.14 10.02 -11.33
CA ASN A 138 -0.94 9.71 -10.16
C ASN A 138 -2.32 9.16 -10.55
N TYR A 139 -2.85 8.27 -9.72
CA TYR A 139 -4.21 7.77 -9.90
C TYR A 139 -5.24 8.92 -9.84
N PRO A 140 -6.29 8.88 -10.66
CA PRO A 140 -7.34 9.88 -10.61
C PRO A 140 -8.01 9.91 -9.23
N LYS A 141 -8.23 11.11 -8.72
CA LYS A 141 -8.98 11.32 -7.49
C LYS A 141 -10.46 11.35 -7.80
N ILE A 142 -11.26 10.69 -6.98
CA ILE A 142 -12.71 10.71 -7.09
C ILE A 142 -13.25 11.72 -6.10
N HIS A 143 -14.07 12.66 -6.58
CA HIS A 143 -14.75 13.68 -5.80
C HIS A 143 -16.25 13.40 -5.77
N PHE A 144 -16.80 13.23 -4.56
CA PHE A 144 -18.24 13.05 -4.37
C PHE A 144 -18.87 14.33 -3.84
N SER A 145 -19.57 15.07 -4.68
CA SER A 145 -20.24 16.32 -4.32
C SER A 145 -21.28 16.17 -3.19
N PHE A 146 -21.82 14.98 -2.99
CA PHE A 146 -22.77 14.69 -1.91
C PHE A 146 -22.12 14.78 -0.51
N LEU A 147 -20.82 14.43 -0.38
CA LEU A 147 -20.09 14.45 0.88
C LEU A 147 -19.71 15.88 1.32
N ASP A 148 -19.75 16.86 0.46
CA ASP A 148 -19.43 18.26 0.76
C ASP A 148 -20.39 18.89 1.79
N ARG A 149 -21.56 18.27 1.95
CA ARG A 149 -22.54 18.67 2.98
C ARG A 149 -22.05 18.44 4.41
N PHE A 150 -21.06 17.55 4.59
CA PHE A 150 -20.46 17.24 5.88
C PHE A 150 -18.93 17.50 5.84
N PRO A 151 -18.47 18.72 6.17
CA PRO A 151 -17.08 19.14 5.94
C PRO A 151 -16.03 18.30 6.68
N ALA A 152 -16.37 17.70 7.82
CA ALA A 152 -15.45 16.82 8.55
C ALA A 152 -15.28 15.47 7.86
N VAL A 153 -16.34 14.91 7.30
CA VAL A 153 -16.36 13.61 6.61
C VAL A 153 -15.81 13.77 5.20
N SER A 154 -16.18 14.86 4.52
CA SER A 154 -15.69 15.19 3.19
C SER A 154 -14.17 15.28 3.16
N TYR A 155 -13.56 15.92 4.16
CA TYR A 155 -12.10 16.07 4.21
C TYR A 155 -11.34 14.74 4.35
N ILE A 156 -11.94 13.74 5.00
CA ILE A 156 -11.34 12.42 5.22
C ILE A 156 -11.58 11.48 4.05
N ILE A 157 -12.80 11.50 3.50
CA ILE A 157 -13.26 10.52 2.50
C ILE A 157 -13.12 11.07 1.07
N ASN A 158 -13.36 12.38 0.86
CA ASN A 158 -13.34 12.98 -0.47
C ASN A 158 -11.91 13.16 -1.00
N ASP A 159 -11.76 13.33 -2.31
CA ASP A 159 -10.47 13.53 -3.00
C ASP A 159 -9.45 12.40 -2.79
N ASN A 160 -9.92 11.20 -2.48
CA ASN A 160 -9.08 10.02 -2.37
C ASN A 160 -8.97 9.27 -3.70
N ILE A 161 -7.89 8.48 -3.81
CA ILE A 161 -7.69 7.55 -4.92
C ILE A 161 -8.74 6.43 -4.80
N TRP A 162 -9.27 5.93 -5.91
CA TRP A 162 -10.29 4.87 -5.93
C TRP A 162 -9.91 3.60 -5.12
N MET A 163 -8.62 3.31 -4.98
CA MET A 163 -8.14 2.21 -4.14
C MET A 163 -8.47 2.38 -2.66
N VAL A 164 -8.58 3.61 -2.17
CA VAL A 164 -8.96 3.90 -0.77
C VAL A 164 -10.41 3.50 -0.51
N TYR A 165 -11.30 3.74 -1.48
CA TYR A 165 -12.70 3.30 -1.37
C TYR A 165 -12.82 1.78 -1.42
N PHE A 166 -12.00 1.11 -2.23
CA PHE A 166 -11.92 -0.34 -2.25
C PHE A 166 -11.45 -0.90 -0.89
N ALA A 167 -10.46 -0.26 -0.25
CA ALA A 167 -10.01 -0.64 1.09
C ALA A 167 -11.13 -0.48 2.13
N TYR A 168 -11.95 0.56 2.03
CA TYR A 168 -13.10 0.74 2.93
C TYR A 168 -14.16 -0.37 2.76
N ILE A 169 -14.43 -0.77 1.53
CA ILE A 169 -15.36 -1.87 1.25
C ILE A 169 -14.82 -3.20 1.81
N MET A 170 -13.52 -3.44 1.71
CA MET A 170 -12.89 -4.65 2.24
C MET A 170 -12.77 -4.67 3.77
N ALA A 171 -12.88 -3.51 4.42
CA ALA A 171 -12.84 -3.38 5.89
C ALA A 171 -14.21 -3.59 6.56
N LEU A 172 -15.31 -3.55 5.78
CA LEU A 172 -16.70 -3.77 6.23
C LEU A 172 -17.04 -5.27 6.16
#